data_8e38d67ec99aae15e4c5b5c039feb1fd
#
_entry.id   8e38d67ec99aae15e4c5b5c039feb1fd
#
_cell.length_a   1.000
_cell.length_b   1.000
_cell.length_c   1.000
_cell.angle_alpha   90.00
_cell.angle_beta   90.00
_cell.angle_gamma   90.00
#
_symmetry.space_group_name_H-M   'P 1'
#
loop_
_entity.id
_entity.type
_entity.pdbx_description
1 polymer ?
#
loop_
_entity_poly.entity_id
_entity_poly.type
_entity_poly.pdbx_seq_one_letter_code
_entity_poly.pdbx_strand_id
1 'polypeptide(L)'
;MDMRVPFSGGTVGRRFLRRLFVMKVSPSVLACDFAHMADEIQKVTQGGADYIHLDVMDGNFVPNISFGPAVIKAIRPYTDVPFDVHLMVERPSRYFQDYLDAGADNITFHLEAEPYIAPALDQIRKAGCSASLSIKPGTEAEAVFPYLDKLYMVLVMTVEPGFGGQKLIPECLEKVKKIKAEAKRRGLKVLVEVDGGINSETAHEAAAAGVDVCVAGTGVFRAPDVAAAIKELQNA
;
A
#
# COMPACT_ATOMS: atom_id res chain seq x y z
N MET A 1 58.70 -35.04 10.16
CA MET A 1 57.88 -35.52 9.04
C MET A 1 56.62 -34.63 9.05
N ASP A 2 56.73 -33.57 8.26
CA ASP A 2 55.82 -32.42 8.27
C ASP A 2 54.81 -32.62 7.12
N MET A 3 53.54 -32.82 7.44
CA MET A 3 52.48 -32.94 6.43
C MET A 3 51.52 -31.73 6.56
N ARG A 4 51.84 -30.67 5.82
CA ARG A 4 50.93 -29.55 5.58
C ARG A 4 49.93 -29.98 4.50
N VAL A 5 48.65 -29.98 4.86
CA VAL A 5 47.54 -30.13 3.91
C VAL A 5 47.14 -28.73 3.40
N PRO A 6 47.02 -28.47 2.10
CA PRO A 6 46.62 -27.16 1.58
C PRO A 6 45.14 -26.96 1.72
N PHE A 7 44.74 -25.87 2.34
CA PHE A 7 43.37 -25.36 2.33
C PHE A 7 43.03 -24.84 0.92
N SER A 8 42.21 -25.59 0.21
CA SER A 8 41.59 -25.12 -1.03
C SER A 8 40.53 -24.09 -0.70
N GLY A 9 40.81 -22.83 -1.07
CA GLY A 9 39.85 -21.71 -0.96
C GLY A 9 38.66 -21.91 -1.91
N GLY A 10 37.60 -22.49 -1.37
CA GLY A 10 36.28 -22.51 -2.01
C GLY A 10 35.55 -21.21 -1.73
N THR A 11 35.20 -20.51 -2.78
CA THR A 11 34.34 -19.30 -2.81
C THR A 11 32.93 -19.60 -2.26
N VAL A 12 32.80 -19.69 -0.95
CA VAL A 12 31.54 -19.83 -0.21
C VAL A 12 31.24 -18.51 0.52
N GLY A 13 31.17 -17.41 -0.20
CA GLY A 13 31.14 -16.10 0.45
C GLY A 13 30.18 -15.06 -0.12
N ARG A 14 29.24 -15.40 -1.02
CA ARG A 14 28.29 -14.39 -1.54
C ARG A 14 26.84 -14.86 -1.71
N ARG A 15 26.43 -15.95 -1.07
CA ARG A 15 25.05 -16.48 -1.16
C ARG A 15 24.17 -16.22 0.06
N PHE A 16 24.66 -15.52 1.07
CA PHE A 16 23.92 -15.22 2.30
C PHE A 16 23.82 -13.72 2.48
N LEU A 17 22.98 -13.01 1.75
CA LEU A 17 22.41 -11.69 2.11
C LEU A 17 21.53 -11.13 0.99
N ARG A 18 20.82 -11.97 0.26
CA ARG A 18 19.55 -11.55 -0.34
C ARG A 18 18.45 -12.16 0.52
N ARG A 19 18.18 -11.57 1.66
CA ARG A 19 16.83 -11.58 2.20
C ARG A 19 16.03 -10.85 1.13
N LEU A 20 15.39 -11.64 0.26
CA LEU A 20 14.50 -11.14 -0.75
C LEU A 20 13.52 -10.23 0.00
N PHE A 21 13.57 -8.96 -0.27
CA PHE A 21 12.60 -7.99 0.21
C PHE A 21 11.34 -8.33 -0.57
N VAL A 22 10.48 -9.14 0.00
CA VAL A 22 9.22 -9.55 -0.63
C VAL A 22 8.31 -8.34 -0.53
N MET A 23 7.97 -7.73 -1.66
CA MET A 23 7.01 -6.64 -1.72
C MET A 23 5.64 -7.18 -1.31
N LYS A 24 4.93 -6.48 -0.46
CA LYS A 24 3.58 -6.82 -0.03
C LYS A 24 2.57 -6.41 -1.09
N VAL A 25 1.47 -7.16 -1.18
CA VAL A 25 0.42 -6.91 -2.16
C VAL A 25 -0.89 -6.58 -1.45
N SER A 26 -1.49 -5.47 -1.83
CA SER A 26 -2.76 -4.93 -1.35
C SER A 26 -3.76 -4.89 -2.53
N PRO A 27 -4.57 -5.95 -2.79
CA PRO A 27 -5.55 -5.94 -3.86
C PRO A 27 -6.61 -4.86 -3.66
N SER A 28 -6.79 -3.96 -4.66
CA SER A 28 -7.82 -2.91 -4.62
C SER A 28 -9.17 -3.46 -5.00
N VAL A 29 -10.09 -3.47 -4.03
CA VAL A 29 -11.48 -3.91 -4.17
C VAL A 29 -12.25 -3.08 -5.21
N LEU A 30 -11.79 -1.89 -5.57
CA LEU A 30 -12.38 -1.08 -6.64
C LEU A 30 -12.45 -1.82 -7.98
N ALA A 31 -11.60 -2.83 -8.20
CA ALA A 31 -11.55 -3.62 -9.44
C ALA A 31 -12.32 -4.96 -9.38
N CYS A 32 -12.90 -5.32 -8.22
CA CYS A 32 -13.64 -6.56 -8.04
C CYS A 32 -15.06 -6.49 -8.62
N ASP A 33 -15.76 -7.62 -8.66
CA ASP A 33 -17.20 -7.65 -8.90
C ASP A 33 -17.94 -7.24 -7.62
N PHE A 34 -18.48 -6.03 -7.58
CA PHE A 34 -19.22 -5.51 -6.41
C PHE A 34 -20.47 -6.31 -6.05
N ALA A 35 -21.07 -7.01 -7.03
CA ALA A 35 -22.21 -7.89 -6.75
C ALA A 35 -21.81 -9.14 -5.95
N HIS A 36 -20.52 -9.52 -5.96
CA HIS A 36 -19.96 -10.70 -5.29
C HIS A 36 -18.76 -10.34 -4.41
N MET A 37 -18.74 -9.13 -3.85
CA MET A 37 -17.59 -8.56 -3.13
C MET A 37 -17.05 -9.47 -2.02
N ALA A 38 -17.93 -10.15 -1.26
CA ALA A 38 -17.51 -11.06 -0.20
C ALA A 38 -16.70 -12.25 -0.75
N ASP A 39 -17.15 -12.85 -1.85
CA ASP A 39 -16.47 -13.98 -2.50
C ASP A 39 -15.12 -13.54 -3.09
N GLU A 40 -15.09 -12.35 -3.70
CA GLU A 40 -13.87 -11.76 -4.25
C GLU A 40 -12.83 -11.48 -3.15
N ILE A 41 -13.25 -10.98 -1.97
CA ILE A 41 -12.36 -10.79 -0.82
C ILE A 41 -11.83 -12.12 -0.28
N GLN A 42 -12.66 -13.14 -0.15
CA GLN A 42 -12.20 -14.47 0.26
C GLN A 42 -11.19 -15.05 -0.74
N LYS A 43 -11.39 -14.84 -2.02
CA LYS A 43 -10.52 -15.30 -3.09
C LYS A 43 -9.11 -14.67 -3.01
N VAL A 44 -9.01 -13.34 -2.83
CA VAL A 44 -7.71 -12.68 -2.67
C VAL A 44 -7.06 -13.01 -1.31
N THR A 45 -7.86 -13.20 -0.25
CA THR A 45 -7.39 -13.68 1.06
C THR A 45 -6.72 -15.05 0.94
N GLN A 46 -7.39 -16.02 0.31
CA GLN A 46 -6.85 -17.35 0.05
C GLN A 46 -5.65 -17.32 -0.91
N GLY A 47 -5.62 -16.33 -1.81
CA GLY A 47 -4.52 -16.06 -2.72
C GLY A 47 -3.27 -15.51 -2.05
N GLY A 48 -3.32 -15.16 -0.76
CA GLY A 48 -2.17 -14.70 0.01
C GLY A 48 -1.93 -13.18 -0.04
N ALA A 49 -3.00 -12.38 -0.19
CA ALA A 49 -2.94 -10.93 -0.05
C ALA A 49 -2.43 -10.53 1.34
N ASP A 50 -1.58 -9.49 1.41
CA ASP A 50 -1.05 -8.97 2.67
C ASP A 50 -1.98 -7.94 3.31
N TYR A 51 -2.75 -7.22 2.49
CA TYR A 51 -3.77 -6.24 2.85
C TYR A 51 -4.97 -6.37 1.91
N ILE A 52 -6.08 -5.73 2.26
CA ILE A 52 -7.21 -5.48 1.36
C ILE A 52 -7.35 -3.96 1.22
N HIS A 53 -7.10 -3.43 0.01
CA HIS A 53 -7.17 -1.99 -0.26
C HIS A 53 -8.59 -1.57 -0.59
N LEU A 54 -9.07 -0.55 0.13
CA LEU A 54 -10.46 -0.09 0.10
C LEU A 54 -10.51 1.39 -0.29
N ASP A 55 -10.68 1.65 -1.59
CA ASP A 55 -10.74 2.99 -2.18
C ASP A 55 -12.08 3.66 -1.93
N VAL A 56 -12.12 4.60 -0.99
CA VAL A 56 -13.31 5.37 -0.64
C VAL A 56 -13.29 6.72 -1.33
N MET A 57 -14.34 7.02 -2.10
CA MET A 57 -14.45 8.22 -2.90
C MET A 57 -15.81 8.90 -2.67
N ASP A 58 -15.82 10.23 -2.53
CA ASP A 58 -17.00 11.02 -2.17
C ASP A 58 -17.59 11.88 -3.31
N GLY A 59 -16.96 11.85 -4.49
CA GLY A 59 -17.38 12.68 -5.63
C GLY A 59 -16.99 14.17 -5.52
N ASN A 60 -16.29 14.57 -4.42
CA ASN A 60 -15.83 15.95 -4.21
C ASN A 60 -14.30 16.04 -4.33
N PHE A 61 -13.57 15.27 -3.53
CA PHE A 61 -12.10 15.23 -3.60
C PHE A 61 -11.60 14.63 -4.91
N VAL A 62 -12.33 13.63 -5.43
CA VAL A 62 -12.16 13.02 -6.75
C VAL A 62 -13.49 12.96 -7.49
N PRO A 63 -13.52 13.02 -8.85
CA PRO A 63 -14.75 13.03 -9.64
C PRO A 63 -15.36 11.63 -9.80
N ASN A 64 -15.40 10.85 -8.74
CA ASN A 64 -15.97 9.50 -8.69
C ASN A 64 -16.53 9.22 -7.30
N ILE A 65 -17.51 8.32 -7.21
CA ILE A 65 -18.08 7.80 -5.95
C ILE A 65 -17.91 6.30 -5.95
N SER A 66 -17.40 5.72 -4.84
CA SER A 66 -17.25 4.28 -4.72
C SER A 66 -18.21 3.69 -3.67
N PHE A 67 -17.74 3.47 -2.47
CA PHE A 67 -18.49 2.89 -1.36
C PHE A 67 -18.05 3.54 -0.03
N GLY A 68 -18.84 3.29 1.02
CA GLY A 68 -18.59 3.88 2.34
C GLY A 68 -18.50 2.84 3.46
N PRO A 69 -18.48 3.31 4.74
CA PRO A 69 -18.23 2.46 5.91
C PRO A 69 -19.22 1.32 6.07
N ALA A 70 -20.48 1.47 5.62
CA ALA A 70 -21.47 0.41 5.70
C ALA A 70 -21.09 -0.83 4.86
N VAL A 71 -20.51 -0.62 3.67
CA VAL A 71 -20.00 -1.71 2.82
C VAL A 71 -18.79 -2.35 3.45
N ILE A 72 -17.83 -1.54 3.94
CA ILE A 72 -16.61 -2.02 4.59
C ILE A 72 -16.95 -2.89 5.81
N LYS A 73 -17.88 -2.44 6.64
CA LYS A 73 -18.38 -3.21 7.79
C LYS A 73 -19.03 -4.52 7.38
N ALA A 74 -19.79 -4.54 6.29
CA ALA A 74 -20.46 -5.74 5.80
C ALA A 74 -19.48 -6.81 5.30
N ILE A 75 -18.35 -6.41 4.72
CA ILE A 75 -17.34 -7.34 4.19
C ILE A 75 -16.28 -7.74 5.24
N ARG A 76 -16.15 -7.04 6.36
CA ARG A 76 -15.14 -7.34 7.40
C ARG A 76 -15.18 -8.80 7.89
N PRO A 77 -16.35 -9.45 8.11
CA PRO A 77 -16.40 -10.85 8.60
C PRO A 77 -15.87 -11.91 7.62
N TYR A 78 -15.57 -11.54 6.38
CA TYR A 78 -15.16 -12.50 5.34
C TYR A 78 -13.63 -12.66 5.20
N THR A 79 -12.84 -11.93 5.99
CA THR A 79 -11.38 -12.04 5.98
C THR A 79 -10.76 -11.55 7.29
N ASP A 80 -9.63 -12.14 7.70
CA ASP A 80 -8.77 -11.63 8.78
C ASP A 80 -7.61 -10.79 8.24
N VAL A 81 -7.47 -10.66 6.92
CA VAL A 81 -6.45 -9.82 6.29
C VAL A 81 -6.72 -8.35 6.64
N PRO A 82 -5.69 -7.57 7.02
CA PRO A 82 -5.86 -6.17 7.40
C PRO A 82 -6.53 -5.33 6.30
N PHE A 83 -7.51 -4.51 6.71
CA PHE A 83 -8.14 -3.51 5.85
C PHE A 83 -7.31 -2.23 5.81
N ASP A 84 -6.80 -1.92 4.62
CA ASP A 84 -6.12 -0.68 4.28
C ASP A 84 -7.12 0.27 3.62
N VAL A 85 -7.69 1.18 4.42
CA VAL A 85 -8.76 2.08 3.98
C VAL A 85 -8.16 3.38 3.46
N HIS A 86 -8.28 3.61 2.17
CA HIS A 86 -7.78 4.78 1.46
C HIS A 86 -8.91 5.79 1.23
N LEU A 87 -8.83 6.93 1.92
CA LEU A 87 -9.86 7.97 1.92
C LEU A 87 -9.53 9.06 0.89
N MET A 88 -10.12 8.97 -0.28
CA MET A 88 -10.18 10.01 -1.31
C MET A 88 -11.45 10.86 -1.11
N VAL A 89 -11.56 11.50 0.06
CA VAL A 89 -12.72 12.29 0.48
C VAL A 89 -12.29 13.66 1.00
N GLU A 90 -13.14 14.66 0.87
CA GLU A 90 -12.89 15.98 1.41
C GLU A 90 -13.04 15.98 2.94
N ARG A 91 -12.04 16.54 3.66
CA ARG A 91 -12.02 16.62 5.13
C ARG A 91 -12.23 15.27 5.81
N PRO A 92 -11.36 14.29 5.55
CA PRO A 92 -11.51 12.89 6.00
C PRO A 92 -11.62 12.74 7.52
N SER A 93 -11.06 13.67 8.30
CA SER A 93 -11.13 13.64 9.77
C SER A 93 -12.56 13.61 10.34
N ARG A 94 -13.56 14.04 9.55
CA ARG A 94 -14.98 13.96 9.93
C ARG A 94 -15.52 12.53 9.98
N TYR A 95 -14.88 11.59 9.27
CA TYR A 95 -15.39 10.24 9.03
C TYR A 95 -14.52 9.14 9.65
N PHE A 96 -13.39 9.47 10.26
CA PHE A 96 -12.47 8.43 10.79
C PHE A 96 -13.17 7.46 11.73
N GLN A 97 -14.06 7.95 12.62
CA GLN A 97 -14.76 7.06 13.56
C GLN A 97 -15.63 6.02 12.84
N ASP A 98 -16.30 6.41 11.76
CA ASP A 98 -17.15 5.50 10.98
C ASP A 98 -16.33 4.36 10.35
N TYR A 99 -15.10 4.63 9.88
CA TYR A 99 -14.22 3.62 9.31
C TYR A 99 -13.54 2.76 10.37
N LEU A 100 -13.21 3.33 11.53
CA LEU A 100 -12.76 2.57 12.70
C LEU A 100 -13.82 1.56 13.14
N ASP A 101 -15.07 2.00 13.25
CA ASP A 101 -16.22 1.15 13.62
C ASP A 101 -16.58 0.12 12.52
N ALA A 102 -16.15 0.38 11.29
CA ALA A 102 -16.27 -0.56 10.18
C ALA A 102 -15.15 -1.61 10.14
N GLY A 103 -14.11 -1.47 10.98
CA GLY A 103 -13.02 -2.44 11.11
C GLY A 103 -11.78 -2.12 10.26
N ALA A 104 -11.49 -0.84 10.03
CA ALA A 104 -10.24 -0.41 9.42
C ALA A 104 -9.03 -0.73 10.33
N ASP A 105 -7.99 -1.37 9.78
CA ASP A 105 -6.72 -1.63 10.47
C ASP A 105 -5.68 -0.54 10.16
N ASN A 106 -5.78 0.06 8.97
CA ASN A 106 -5.04 1.24 8.55
C ASN A 106 -5.99 2.24 7.90
N ILE A 107 -5.83 3.53 8.21
CA ILE A 107 -6.52 4.62 7.54
C ILE A 107 -5.47 5.49 6.87
N THR A 108 -5.53 5.54 5.54
CA THR A 108 -4.73 6.41 4.67
C THR A 108 -5.60 7.55 4.16
N PHE A 109 -5.19 8.80 4.38
CA PHE A 109 -5.89 9.96 3.84
C PHE A 109 -4.95 10.90 3.11
N HIS A 110 -5.48 11.67 2.18
CA HIS A 110 -4.69 12.60 1.37
C HIS A 110 -4.26 13.83 2.16
N LEU A 111 -2.97 14.15 2.05
CA LEU A 111 -2.41 15.38 2.63
C LEU A 111 -3.14 16.62 2.09
N GLU A 112 -3.57 16.58 0.84
CA GLU A 112 -4.27 17.67 0.16
C GLU A 112 -5.74 17.83 0.61
N ALA A 113 -6.31 16.80 1.26
CA ALA A 113 -7.72 16.78 1.66
C ALA A 113 -7.98 17.29 3.10
N GLU A 114 -6.94 17.38 3.93
CA GLU A 114 -7.06 17.67 5.37
C GLU A 114 -6.18 18.87 5.77
N PRO A 115 -6.78 19.97 6.27
CA PRO A 115 -5.99 21.13 6.67
C PRO A 115 -5.21 20.94 7.98
N TYR A 116 -5.59 19.97 8.83
CA TYR A 116 -5.01 19.74 10.15
C TYR A 116 -4.39 18.35 10.27
N ILE A 117 -3.32 18.11 9.52
CA ILE A 117 -2.70 16.77 9.37
C ILE A 117 -2.28 16.15 10.71
N ALA A 118 -1.51 16.86 11.55
CA ALA A 118 -1.00 16.27 12.80
C ALA A 118 -2.14 15.90 13.78
N PRO A 119 -3.16 16.74 14.04
CA PRO A 119 -4.33 16.33 14.80
C PRO A 119 -5.09 15.15 14.22
N ALA A 120 -5.25 15.09 12.88
CA ALA A 120 -5.92 14.00 12.19
C ALA A 120 -5.19 12.66 12.40
N LEU A 121 -3.87 12.63 12.23
CA LEU A 121 -3.05 11.46 12.50
C LEU A 121 -3.14 11.01 13.97
N ASP A 122 -3.10 11.96 14.90
CA ASP A 122 -3.21 11.67 16.34
C ASP A 122 -4.60 11.12 16.71
N GLN A 123 -5.66 11.51 16.01
CA GLN A 123 -7.03 10.97 16.20
C GLN A 123 -7.06 9.47 15.84
N ILE A 124 -6.57 9.09 14.67
CA ILE A 124 -6.52 7.68 14.21
C ILE A 124 -5.67 6.84 15.17
N ARG A 125 -4.47 7.31 15.52
CA ARG A 125 -3.54 6.59 16.40
C ARG A 125 -4.07 6.39 17.81
N LYS A 126 -4.77 7.37 18.38
CA LYS A 126 -5.42 7.27 19.70
C LYS A 126 -6.52 6.21 19.74
N ALA A 127 -7.16 5.95 18.61
CA ALA A 127 -8.14 4.87 18.48
C ALA A 127 -7.51 3.47 18.30
N GLY A 128 -6.17 3.37 18.26
CA GLY A 128 -5.44 2.10 18.11
C GLY A 128 -5.30 1.63 16.66
N CYS A 129 -5.68 2.46 15.68
CA CYS A 129 -5.55 2.18 14.25
C CYS A 129 -4.23 2.73 13.70
N SER A 130 -3.70 2.09 12.67
CA SER A 130 -2.55 2.60 11.91
C SER A 130 -2.95 3.84 11.12
N ALA A 131 -2.10 4.88 11.17
CA ALA A 131 -2.35 6.14 10.46
C ALA A 131 -1.35 6.35 9.34
N SER A 132 -1.84 6.66 8.15
CA SER A 132 -1.05 6.79 6.93
C SER A 132 -1.46 8.04 6.15
N LEU A 133 -0.52 8.58 5.35
CA LEU A 133 -0.77 9.72 4.46
C LEU A 133 -0.58 9.34 3.01
N SER A 134 -1.47 9.84 2.15
CA SER A 134 -1.31 9.78 0.70
C SER A 134 -0.93 11.14 0.14
N ILE A 135 -0.17 11.12 -0.98
CA ILE A 135 0.16 12.29 -1.80
C ILE A 135 -0.16 12.05 -3.27
N LYS A 136 -0.75 13.06 -3.92
CA LYS A 136 -1.04 13.05 -5.36
C LYS A 136 0.24 13.12 -6.22
N PRO A 137 0.15 12.81 -7.53
CA PRO A 137 1.29 12.96 -8.45
C PRO A 137 1.89 14.37 -8.47
N GLY A 138 1.08 15.41 -8.28
CA GLY A 138 1.54 16.80 -8.24
C GLY A 138 2.15 17.26 -6.91
N THR A 139 2.09 16.46 -5.83
CA THR A 139 2.61 16.83 -4.51
C THR A 139 4.00 16.28 -4.28
N GLU A 140 4.95 17.11 -3.86
CA GLU A 140 6.34 16.71 -3.61
C GLU A 140 6.46 15.78 -2.40
N ALA A 141 7.46 14.87 -2.45
CA ALA A 141 7.72 13.91 -1.36
C ALA A 141 8.02 14.59 -0.02
N GLU A 142 8.67 15.74 -0.07
CA GLU A 142 9.07 16.54 1.09
C GLU A 142 7.87 16.99 1.94
N ALA A 143 6.68 17.06 1.36
CA ALA A 143 5.45 17.47 2.06
C ALA A 143 5.05 16.51 3.19
N VAL A 144 5.41 15.22 3.11
CA VAL A 144 5.14 14.25 4.18
C VAL A 144 6.26 14.16 5.23
N PHE A 145 7.42 14.73 4.98
CA PHE A 145 8.59 14.61 5.87
C PHE A 145 8.32 15.09 7.31
N PRO A 146 7.55 16.18 7.55
CA PRO A 146 7.23 16.62 8.91
C PRO A 146 6.44 15.60 9.73
N TYR A 147 5.80 14.61 9.08
CA TYR A 147 4.87 13.67 9.73
C TYR A 147 5.39 12.23 9.80
N LEU A 148 6.57 11.92 9.21
CA LEU A 148 7.08 10.55 9.09
C LEU A 148 7.18 9.79 10.43
N ASP A 149 7.47 10.48 11.53
CA ASP A 149 7.53 9.88 12.88
C ASP A 149 6.18 9.44 13.45
N LYS A 150 5.09 9.91 12.83
CA LYS A 150 3.71 9.56 13.19
C LYS A 150 3.08 8.54 12.26
N LEU A 151 3.72 8.25 11.12
CA LEU A 151 3.14 7.44 10.05
C LEU A 151 3.50 5.96 10.18
N TYR A 152 2.51 5.12 9.94
CA TYR A 152 2.69 3.71 9.64
C TYR A 152 3.18 3.52 8.21
N MET A 153 2.55 4.24 7.25
CA MET A 153 2.80 4.10 5.82
C MET A 153 2.62 5.44 5.10
N VAL A 154 3.33 5.65 4.01
CA VAL A 154 3.08 6.72 3.03
C VAL A 154 2.64 6.08 1.73
N LEU A 155 1.45 6.45 1.26
CA LEU A 155 0.93 6.07 -0.04
C LEU A 155 1.31 7.13 -1.08
N VAL A 156 2.12 6.76 -2.05
CA VAL A 156 2.44 7.58 -3.21
C VAL A 156 1.50 7.21 -4.35
N MET A 157 0.60 8.12 -4.73
CA MET A 157 -0.20 7.91 -5.92
C MET A 157 0.69 7.93 -7.15
N THR A 158 0.62 6.87 -7.94
CA THR A 158 1.34 6.72 -9.21
C THR A 158 0.42 6.96 -10.42
N VAL A 159 -0.79 7.41 -10.15
CA VAL A 159 -1.80 7.93 -11.10
C VAL A 159 -2.57 9.05 -10.45
N GLU A 160 -3.34 9.85 -11.21
CA GLU A 160 -4.33 10.75 -10.60
C GLU A 160 -5.43 9.93 -9.93
N PRO A 161 -5.74 10.19 -8.62
CA PRO A 161 -6.74 9.42 -7.90
C PRO A 161 -8.14 9.58 -8.48
N GLY A 162 -8.99 8.54 -8.32
CA GLY A 162 -10.39 8.56 -8.72
C GLY A 162 -10.83 7.45 -9.67
N PHE A 163 -9.95 6.89 -10.47
CA PHE A 163 -10.29 5.81 -11.42
C PHE A 163 -9.23 4.73 -11.47
N GLY A 164 -9.67 3.47 -11.56
CA GLY A 164 -8.77 2.34 -11.79
C GLY A 164 -8.34 2.20 -13.26
N GLY A 165 -7.36 1.33 -13.53
CA GLY A 165 -6.93 0.95 -14.88
C GLY A 165 -6.07 2.00 -15.61
N GLN A 166 -5.57 3.01 -14.94
CA GLN A 166 -4.66 4.01 -15.48
C GLN A 166 -3.23 3.45 -15.61
N LYS A 167 -2.41 4.08 -16.44
CA LYS A 167 -0.98 3.75 -16.58
C LYS A 167 -0.18 4.41 -15.47
N LEU A 168 0.77 3.68 -14.91
CA LEU A 168 1.73 4.18 -13.93
C LEU A 168 2.49 5.41 -14.49
N ILE A 169 2.65 6.43 -13.66
CA ILE A 169 3.48 7.62 -13.90
C ILE A 169 4.85 7.33 -13.27
N PRO A 170 5.90 6.98 -14.06
CA PRO A 170 7.18 6.49 -13.52
C PRO A 170 7.89 7.52 -12.62
N GLU A 171 7.70 8.82 -12.90
CA GLU A 171 8.29 9.91 -12.14
C GLU A 171 7.85 9.88 -10.66
N CYS A 172 6.68 9.35 -10.36
CA CYS A 172 6.21 9.20 -8.98
C CYS A 172 7.06 8.21 -8.16
N LEU A 173 7.76 7.27 -8.80
CA LEU A 173 8.66 6.35 -8.10
C LEU A 173 9.90 7.04 -7.52
N GLU A 174 10.30 8.20 -8.04
CA GLU A 174 11.37 9.00 -7.43
C GLU A 174 10.96 9.53 -6.05
N LYS A 175 9.68 9.77 -5.80
CA LYS A 175 9.17 10.15 -4.47
C LYS A 175 9.35 9.01 -3.46
N VAL A 176 9.13 7.76 -3.89
CA VAL A 176 9.38 6.57 -3.06
C VAL A 176 10.83 6.57 -2.56
N LYS A 177 11.80 6.75 -3.47
CA LYS A 177 13.23 6.80 -3.12
C LYS A 177 13.55 7.91 -2.12
N LYS A 178 12.98 9.12 -2.33
CA LYS A 178 13.16 10.26 -1.42
C LYS A 178 12.61 9.98 -0.03
N ILE A 179 11.38 9.45 0.07
CA ILE A 179 10.73 9.10 1.34
C ILE A 179 11.51 8.01 2.08
N LYS A 180 11.92 6.94 1.38
CA LYS A 180 12.75 5.86 1.96
C LYS A 180 14.08 6.38 2.46
N ALA A 181 14.75 7.27 1.71
CA ALA A 181 16.01 7.87 2.12
C ALA A 181 15.85 8.71 3.39
N GLU A 182 14.80 9.54 3.47
CA GLU A 182 14.53 10.39 4.63
C GLU A 182 14.13 9.56 5.86
N ALA A 183 13.27 8.55 5.71
CA ALA A 183 12.92 7.63 6.78
C ALA A 183 14.17 6.92 7.32
N LYS A 184 15.04 6.41 6.44
CA LYS A 184 16.32 5.80 6.81
C LYS A 184 17.24 6.78 7.54
N ARG A 185 17.37 8.01 7.06
CA ARG A 185 18.19 9.06 7.68
C ARG A 185 17.74 9.35 9.11
N ARG A 186 16.43 9.29 9.38
CA ARG A 186 15.85 9.51 10.73
C ARG A 186 15.77 8.22 11.56
N GLY A 187 16.14 7.05 11.05
CA GLY A 187 15.99 5.76 11.74
C GLY A 187 14.53 5.32 11.94
N LEU A 188 13.62 5.79 11.10
CA LEU A 188 12.18 5.49 11.15
C LEU A 188 11.84 4.24 10.35
N LYS A 189 10.84 3.50 10.81
CA LYS A 189 10.29 2.31 10.14
C LYS A 189 8.94 2.66 9.52
N VAL A 190 8.96 3.44 8.44
CA VAL A 190 7.77 3.80 7.68
C VAL A 190 7.73 2.96 6.41
N LEU A 191 6.59 2.33 6.13
CA LEU A 191 6.36 1.65 4.87
C LEU A 191 6.07 2.68 3.77
N VAL A 192 6.44 2.35 2.54
CA VAL A 192 6.05 3.14 1.36
C VAL A 192 5.22 2.26 0.45
N GLU A 193 4.00 2.70 0.22
CA GLU A 193 3.02 2.08 -0.66
C GLU A 193 2.91 2.88 -1.96
N VAL A 194 2.55 2.20 -3.05
CA VAL A 194 2.18 2.84 -4.32
C VAL A 194 0.82 2.35 -4.78
N ASP A 195 0.02 3.26 -5.33
CA ASP A 195 -1.27 2.95 -5.93
C ASP A 195 -1.39 3.61 -7.30
N GLY A 196 -1.67 2.76 -8.29
CA GLY A 196 -1.95 3.14 -9.66
C GLY A 196 -1.03 2.51 -10.70
N GLY A 197 -1.63 1.77 -11.64
CA GLY A 197 -0.94 1.21 -12.78
C GLY A 197 0.02 0.05 -12.49
N ILE A 198 -0.14 -0.62 -11.32
CA ILE A 198 0.68 -1.78 -10.94
C ILE A 198 0.16 -3.05 -11.61
N ASN A 199 1.08 -3.74 -12.26
CA ASN A 199 0.90 -5.04 -12.89
C ASN A 199 2.25 -5.79 -12.89
N SER A 200 2.34 -6.98 -13.50
CA SER A 200 3.58 -7.78 -13.53
C SER A 200 4.80 -7.06 -14.13
N GLU A 201 4.59 -6.14 -15.08
CA GLU A 201 5.68 -5.40 -15.71
C GLU A 201 6.17 -4.25 -14.79
N THR A 202 5.23 -3.42 -14.31
CA THR A 202 5.53 -2.23 -13.50
C THR A 202 5.91 -2.55 -12.06
N ALA A 203 5.55 -3.73 -11.54
CA ALA A 203 5.92 -4.17 -10.20
C ALA A 203 7.44 -4.25 -9.99
N HIS A 204 8.20 -4.67 -11.02
CA HIS A 204 9.67 -4.68 -10.95
C HIS A 204 10.27 -3.28 -10.81
N GLU A 205 9.69 -2.27 -11.48
CA GLU A 205 10.13 -0.88 -11.36
C GLU A 205 9.81 -0.34 -9.95
N ALA A 206 8.62 -0.66 -9.43
CA ALA A 206 8.22 -0.30 -8.07
C ALA A 206 9.14 -0.94 -7.01
N ALA A 207 9.43 -2.24 -7.13
CA ALA A 207 10.36 -2.94 -6.24
C ALA A 207 11.78 -2.35 -6.31
N ALA A 208 12.28 -2.03 -7.50
CA ALA A 208 13.58 -1.39 -7.69
C ALA A 208 13.65 0.02 -7.06
N ALA A 209 12.52 0.74 -6.99
CA ALA A 209 12.41 2.03 -6.30
C ALA A 209 12.36 1.89 -4.76
N GLY A 210 12.15 0.67 -4.23
CA GLY A 210 12.09 0.37 -2.81
C GLY A 210 10.69 0.43 -2.21
N VAL A 211 9.65 0.18 -3.03
CA VAL A 211 8.25 0.05 -2.59
C VAL A 211 8.12 -1.13 -1.64
N ASP A 212 7.46 -0.94 -0.50
CA ASP A 212 7.18 -2.00 0.48
C ASP A 212 5.83 -2.67 0.24
N VAL A 213 4.84 -1.92 -0.26
CA VAL A 213 3.47 -2.38 -0.52
C VAL A 213 3.02 -1.88 -1.89
N CYS A 214 2.46 -2.73 -2.71
CA CYS A 214 1.85 -2.31 -3.98
C CYS A 214 0.35 -2.58 -3.99
N VAL A 215 -0.41 -1.57 -4.40
CA VAL A 215 -1.84 -1.70 -4.66
C VAL A 215 -2.04 -2.18 -6.09
N ALA A 216 -2.77 -3.28 -6.26
CA ALA A 216 -3.05 -3.84 -7.57
C ALA A 216 -4.55 -4.18 -7.70
N GLY A 217 -5.21 -3.56 -8.68
CA GLY A 217 -6.62 -3.78 -8.96
C GLY A 217 -6.84 -4.85 -10.03
N THR A 218 -6.99 -4.41 -11.29
CA THR A 218 -7.31 -5.29 -12.43
C THR A 218 -6.27 -6.39 -12.66
N GLY A 219 -5.00 -6.13 -12.36
CA GLY A 219 -3.92 -7.11 -12.47
C GLY A 219 -4.09 -8.32 -11.55
N VAL A 220 -4.87 -8.18 -10.46
CA VAL A 220 -5.20 -9.26 -9.54
C VAL A 220 -6.61 -9.81 -9.80
N PHE A 221 -7.65 -8.95 -9.72
CA PHE A 221 -9.04 -9.41 -9.77
C PHE A 221 -9.48 -9.96 -11.13
N ARG A 222 -8.83 -9.57 -12.23
CA ARG A 222 -9.11 -10.11 -13.58
C ARG A 222 -8.12 -11.17 -14.03
N ALA A 223 -7.16 -11.54 -13.18
CA ALA A 223 -6.22 -12.61 -13.49
C ALA A 223 -6.95 -13.97 -13.55
N PRO A 224 -6.58 -14.86 -14.48
CA PRO A 224 -7.12 -16.22 -14.52
C PRO A 224 -6.84 -17.02 -13.24
N ASP A 225 -5.72 -16.74 -12.58
CA ASP A 225 -5.30 -17.29 -11.29
C ASP A 225 -4.86 -16.13 -10.38
N VAL A 226 -5.73 -15.78 -9.44
CA VAL A 226 -5.52 -14.69 -8.48
C VAL A 226 -4.32 -14.95 -7.56
N ALA A 227 -4.14 -16.21 -7.11
CA ALA A 227 -3.03 -16.56 -6.22
C ALA A 227 -1.68 -16.47 -6.95
N ALA A 228 -1.63 -16.92 -8.20
CA ALA A 228 -0.44 -16.77 -9.03
C ALA A 228 -0.10 -15.30 -9.29
N ALA A 229 -1.10 -14.45 -9.58
CA ALA A 229 -0.90 -13.03 -9.80
C ALA A 229 -0.38 -12.30 -8.55
N ILE A 230 -0.95 -12.58 -7.37
CA ILE A 230 -0.45 -12.02 -6.10
C ILE A 230 0.99 -12.44 -5.86
N LYS A 231 1.30 -13.72 -6.03
CA LYS A 231 2.66 -14.25 -5.82
C LYS A 231 3.68 -13.68 -6.81
N GLU A 232 3.28 -13.43 -8.05
CA GLU A 232 4.12 -12.79 -9.06
C GLU A 232 4.50 -11.37 -8.61
N LEU A 233 3.53 -10.56 -8.18
CA LEU A 233 3.76 -9.22 -7.66
C LEU A 233 4.64 -9.22 -6.40
N GLN A 234 4.46 -10.18 -5.49
CA GLN A 234 5.28 -10.32 -4.29
C GLN A 234 6.75 -10.63 -4.61
N ASN A 235 7.04 -11.28 -5.72
CA ASN A 235 8.39 -11.70 -6.12
C ASN A 235 9.06 -10.78 -7.18
N ALA A 236 8.46 -9.65 -7.50
CA ALA A 236 8.93 -8.69 -8.49
C ALA A 236 10.31 -8.07 -8.17
#